data_e404672f030eb2e67dc562e2bd6ea730
#
_entry.id   e404672f030eb2e67dc562e2bd6ea730
#
_cell.length_a   1.000
_cell.length_b   1.000
_cell.length_c   1.000
_cell.angle_alpha   90.00
_cell.angle_beta   90.00
_cell.angle_gamma   90.00
#
_symmetry.space_group_name_H-M   'P 1'
#
loop_
_entity.id
_entity.type
_entity.pdbx_description
1 polymer ?
#
loop_
_entity_poly.entity_id
_entity_poly.type
_entity_poly.pdbx_seq_one_letter_code
_entity_poly.pdbx_strand_id
1 'polypeptide(L)'
;MSLVPQYQQSLVDGITAANTKATTLFASLALGSPQSQFSTYKPKYDEVIGALDALRASAQSRPISDMAAKFLGSGLLKGTCEQAGVDTNVCANSTPVFLASAIKVLTDVEKKHQRSGVAPDIIAYYKPLYDQQILFALTVENALKR
;
A
#
# COMPACT_ATOMS: atom_id res chain seq x y z
N MET A 1 19.13 -18.43 9.56
CA MET A 1 18.99 -17.14 8.84
C MET A 1 17.69 -17.13 8.06
N SER A 2 16.96 -16.04 8.14
CA SER A 2 15.72 -15.89 7.38
C SER A 2 16.01 -15.44 5.95
N LEU A 3 15.40 -16.09 4.96
CA LEU A 3 15.50 -15.73 3.55
C LEU A 3 14.48 -14.65 3.16
N VAL A 4 13.68 -14.20 4.12
CA VAL A 4 12.61 -13.21 3.93
C VAL A 4 12.87 -12.01 4.84
N PRO A 5 12.27 -10.84 4.56
CA PRO A 5 12.35 -9.70 5.46
C PRO A 5 11.92 -10.08 6.87
N GLN A 6 12.49 -9.40 7.84
CA GLN A 6 12.13 -9.64 9.22
C GLN A 6 10.73 -9.08 9.50
N TYR A 7 9.91 -9.87 10.21
CA TYR A 7 8.61 -9.41 10.68
C TYR A 7 8.75 -8.22 11.62
N GLN A 8 7.91 -7.22 11.40
CA GLN A 8 7.83 -6.03 12.25
C GLN A 8 6.37 -5.77 12.62
N GLN A 9 6.03 -5.98 13.89
CA GLN A 9 4.68 -5.71 14.40
C GLN A 9 4.27 -4.26 14.16
N SER A 10 5.21 -3.32 14.27
CA SER A 10 4.97 -1.90 14.03
C SER A 10 4.46 -1.59 12.61
N LEU A 11 4.88 -2.37 11.62
CA LEU A 11 4.36 -2.23 10.25
C LEU A 11 2.89 -2.67 10.16
N VAL A 12 2.56 -3.82 10.74
CA VAL A 12 1.18 -4.32 10.76
C VAL A 12 0.26 -3.34 11.49
N ASP A 13 0.67 -2.87 12.65
CA ASP A 13 -0.08 -1.91 13.45
C ASP A 13 -0.26 -0.58 12.71
N GLY A 14 0.81 -0.10 12.07
CA GLY A 14 0.80 1.13 11.29
C GLY A 14 -0.11 1.04 10.07
N ILE A 15 -0.03 -0.06 9.32
CA ILE A 15 -0.90 -0.30 8.15
C ILE A 15 -2.37 -0.35 8.60
N THR A 16 -2.65 -1.05 9.68
CA THR A 16 -4.02 -1.14 10.23
C THR A 16 -4.55 0.23 10.65
N ALA A 17 -3.73 1.04 11.33
CA ALA A 17 -4.12 2.38 11.75
C ALA A 17 -4.37 3.31 10.54
N ALA A 18 -3.48 3.28 9.54
CA ALA A 18 -3.64 4.06 8.31
C ALA A 18 -4.89 3.61 7.54
N ASN A 19 -5.15 2.31 7.51
CA ASN A 19 -6.33 1.75 6.84
C ASN A 19 -7.63 2.19 7.52
N THR A 20 -7.65 2.30 8.84
CA THR A 20 -8.83 2.82 9.57
C THR A 20 -9.15 4.25 9.11
N LYS A 21 -8.14 5.10 8.97
CA LYS A 21 -8.31 6.48 8.48
C LYS A 21 -8.78 6.50 7.03
N ALA A 22 -8.19 5.67 6.17
CA ALA A 22 -8.59 5.57 4.76
C ALA A 22 -10.03 5.08 4.62
N THR A 23 -10.41 4.06 5.37
CA THR A 23 -11.77 3.51 5.36
C THR A 23 -12.79 4.56 5.82
N THR A 24 -12.45 5.34 6.83
CA THR A 24 -13.27 6.46 7.30
C THR A 24 -13.43 7.53 6.22
N LEU A 25 -12.34 7.87 5.53
CA LEU A 25 -12.38 8.81 4.41
C LEU A 25 -13.28 8.30 3.27
N PHE A 26 -13.11 7.06 2.84
CA PHE A 26 -13.96 6.46 1.81
C PHE A 26 -15.43 6.42 2.24
N ALA A 27 -15.72 6.11 3.49
CA ALA A 27 -17.08 6.13 4.01
C ALA A 27 -17.70 7.54 3.94
N SER A 28 -16.91 8.57 4.25
CA SER A 28 -17.34 9.97 4.15
C SER A 28 -17.64 10.39 2.71
N LEU A 29 -16.98 9.76 1.73
CA LEU A 29 -17.12 10.06 0.31
C LEU A 29 -18.09 9.12 -0.42
N ALA A 30 -18.63 8.11 0.26
CA ALA A 30 -19.41 7.03 -0.38
C ALA A 30 -20.66 7.54 -1.09
N LEU A 31 -21.27 8.61 -0.60
CA LEU A 31 -22.45 9.24 -1.22
C LEU A 31 -22.08 10.37 -2.19
N GLY A 32 -20.79 10.51 -2.48
CA GLY A 32 -20.25 11.56 -3.33
C GLY A 32 -19.87 12.82 -2.56
N SER A 33 -19.08 13.66 -3.21
CA SER A 33 -18.70 14.96 -2.68
C SER A 33 -18.38 15.90 -3.85
N PRO A 34 -18.95 17.11 -3.88
CA PRO A 34 -18.68 18.07 -4.94
C PRO A 34 -17.26 18.63 -4.82
N GLN A 35 -16.75 19.16 -5.93
CA GLN A 35 -15.46 19.83 -5.98
C GLN A 35 -15.33 20.93 -4.92
N SER A 36 -16.41 21.67 -4.63
CA SER A 36 -16.41 22.76 -3.65
C SER A 36 -16.05 22.31 -2.23
N GLN A 37 -16.18 21.01 -1.94
CA GLN A 37 -15.81 20.45 -0.63
C GLN A 37 -14.39 19.88 -0.59
N PHE A 38 -13.66 19.91 -1.68
CA PHE A 38 -12.32 19.34 -1.74
C PHE A 38 -11.39 19.90 -0.65
N SER A 39 -11.43 21.21 -0.42
CA SER A 39 -10.58 21.86 0.60
C SER A 39 -10.82 21.32 2.02
N THR A 40 -12.04 20.89 2.32
CA THR A 40 -12.39 20.25 3.59
C THR A 40 -11.78 18.86 3.71
N TYR A 41 -11.69 18.12 2.60
CA TYR A 41 -11.17 16.77 2.57
C TYR A 41 -9.66 16.70 2.37
N LYS A 42 -9.03 17.74 1.82
CA LYS A 42 -7.59 17.71 1.52
C LYS A 42 -6.72 17.29 2.71
N PRO A 43 -6.90 17.83 3.93
CA PRO A 43 -6.11 17.37 5.08
C PRO A 43 -6.28 15.88 5.37
N LYS A 44 -7.44 15.32 5.12
CA LYS A 44 -7.73 13.88 5.33
C LYS A 44 -6.99 13.02 4.32
N TYR A 45 -6.97 13.44 3.04
CA TYR A 45 -6.14 12.78 2.02
C TYR A 45 -4.66 12.82 2.39
N ASP A 46 -4.17 14.00 2.76
CA ASP A 46 -2.76 14.20 3.10
C ASP A 46 -2.35 13.35 4.30
N GLU A 47 -3.21 13.22 5.31
CA GLU A 47 -2.95 12.41 6.49
C GLU A 47 -2.79 10.92 6.15
N VAL A 48 -3.71 10.36 5.38
CA VAL A 48 -3.68 8.94 5.00
C VAL A 48 -2.51 8.65 4.06
N ILE A 49 -2.34 9.47 3.03
CA ILE A 49 -1.27 9.29 2.05
C ILE A 49 0.09 9.42 2.74
N GLY A 50 0.25 10.42 3.62
CA GLY A 50 1.50 10.60 4.38
C GLY A 50 1.79 9.43 5.31
N ALA A 51 0.78 8.90 6.00
CA ALA A 51 0.93 7.74 6.87
C ALA A 51 1.36 6.49 6.07
N LEU A 52 0.72 6.22 4.94
CA LEU A 52 1.06 5.09 4.07
C LEU A 52 2.45 5.25 3.46
N ASP A 53 2.84 6.46 3.07
CA ASP A 53 4.16 6.71 2.51
C ASP A 53 5.28 6.52 3.53
N ALA A 54 5.07 6.94 4.78
CA ALA A 54 6.01 6.69 5.87
C ALA A 54 6.18 5.18 6.13
N LEU A 55 5.08 4.42 6.10
CA LEU A 55 5.11 2.96 6.25
C LEU A 55 5.81 2.29 5.06
N ARG A 56 5.58 2.77 3.85
CA ARG A 56 6.26 2.30 2.65
C ARG A 56 7.77 2.47 2.78
N ALA A 57 8.23 3.64 3.20
CA ALA A 57 9.63 3.93 3.39
C ALA A 57 10.26 3.02 4.48
N SER A 58 9.54 2.81 5.60
CA SER A 58 9.98 1.91 6.66
C SER A 58 10.11 0.47 6.16
N ALA A 59 9.13 -0.01 5.42
CA ALA A 59 9.16 -1.37 4.86
C ALA A 59 10.29 -1.53 3.83
N GLN A 60 10.52 -0.51 3.01
CA GLN A 60 11.58 -0.53 2.00
C GLN A 60 12.98 -0.53 2.63
N SER A 61 13.15 0.08 3.79
CA SER A 61 14.43 0.18 4.48
C SER A 61 14.79 -1.09 5.28
N ARG A 62 13.92 -2.09 5.32
CA ARG A 62 14.21 -3.34 6.04
C ARG A 62 15.43 -4.03 5.45
N PRO A 63 16.40 -4.45 6.29
CA PRO A 63 17.55 -5.18 5.80
C PRO A 63 17.13 -6.55 5.26
N ILE A 64 17.66 -6.90 4.10
CA ILE A 64 17.62 -8.27 3.56
C ILE A 64 18.97 -8.89 3.90
N SER A 65 18.98 -10.11 4.47
CA SER A 65 20.23 -10.77 4.82
C SER A 65 21.07 -11.02 3.55
N ASP A 66 22.41 -11.02 3.70
CA ASP A 66 23.33 -11.30 2.59
C ASP A 66 23.04 -12.68 1.95
N MET A 67 22.63 -13.65 2.76
CA MET A 67 22.26 -14.98 2.26
C MET A 67 20.97 -14.91 1.44
N ALA A 68 19.99 -14.11 1.85
CA ALA A 68 18.77 -13.90 1.09
C ALA A 68 19.09 -13.20 -0.25
N ALA A 69 19.96 -12.20 -0.24
CA ALA A 69 20.40 -11.50 -1.46
C ALA A 69 21.10 -12.48 -2.43
N LYS A 70 21.96 -13.36 -1.92
CA LYS A 70 22.62 -14.41 -2.73
C LYS A 70 21.62 -15.43 -3.27
N PHE A 71 20.68 -15.87 -2.45
CA PHE A 71 19.64 -16.80 -2.85
C PHE A 71 18.71 -16.21 -3.91
N LEU A 72 18.38 -14.94 -3.78
CA LEU A 72 17.59 -14.18 -4.77
C LEU A 72 18.36 -13.98 -6.07
N GLY A 73 19.69 -13.86 -6.00
CA GLY A 73 20.59 -13.86 -7.15
C GLY A 73 20.81 -15.23 -7.77
N SER A 74 20.48 -16.33 -7.08
CA SER A 74 20.52 -17.66 -7.64
C SER A 74 19.32 -17.89 -8.57
N GLY A 75 19.49 -18.67 -9.64
CA GLY A 75 18.52 -18.76 -10.74
C GLY A 75 17.11 -19.22 -10.36
N LEU A 76 16.88 -19.79 -9.17
CA LEU A 76 15.60 -20.39 -8.82
C LEU A 76 14.51 -19.35 -8.50
N LEU A 77 14.77 -18.43 -7.58
CA LEU A 77 13.82 -17.38 -7.23
C LEU A 77 13.81 -16.26 -8.27
N LYS A 78 14.98 -15.94 -8.82
CA LYS A 78 15.09 -14.96 -9.88
C LYS A 78 14.24 -15.35 -11.07
N GLY A 79 14.30 -16.61 -11.51
CA GLY A 79 13.48 -17.13 -12.60
C GLY A 79 11.98 -17.03 -12.32
N THR A 80 11.54 -17.35 -11.09
CA THR A 80 10.14 -17.26 -10.68
C THR A 80 9.63 -15.82 -10.66
N CYS A 81 10.42 -14.89 -10.11
CA CYS A 81 10.07 -13.48 -10.07
C CYS A 81 10.06 -12.86 -11.47
N GLU A 82 11.03 -13.19 -12.31
CA GLU A 82 11.11 -12.72 -13.70
C GLU A 82 9.93 -13.23 -14.55
N GLN A 83 9.53 -14.50 -14.37
CA GLN A 83 8.36 -15.06 -15.05
C GLN A 83 7.07 -14.33 -14.67
N ALA A 84 6.98 -13.87 -13.41
CA ALA A 84 5.88 -13.06 -12.95
C ALA A 84 5.98 -11.58 -13.38
N GLY A 85 7.07 -11.19 -14.06
CA GLY A 85 7.31 -9.81 -14.45
C GLY A 85 7.64 -8.89 -13.29
N VAL A 86 8.14 -9.43 -12.19
CA VAL A 86 8.40 -8.72 -10.94
C VAL A 86 9.91 -8.65 -10.69
N ASP A 87 10.40 -7.48 -10.32
CA ASP A 87 11.80 -7.32 -9.89
C ASP A 87 12.08 -8.22 -8.67
N THR A 88 13.27 -8.82 -8.64
CA THR A 88 13.66 -9.78 -7.60
C THR A 88 13.60 -9.17 -6.20
N ASN A 89 14.02 -7.91 -6.04
CA ASN A 89 13.96 -7.21 -4.76
C ASN A 89 12.50 -6.98 -4.31
N VAL A 90 11.63 -6.67 -5.25
CA VAL A 90 10.18 -6.51 -5.00
C VAL A 90 9.55 -7.84 -4.60
N CYS A 91 9.94 -8.92 -5.26
CA CYS A 91 9.48 -10.27 -4.95
C CYS A 91 9.88 -10.70 -3.53
N ALA A 92 11.06 -10.26 -3.06
CA ALA A 92 11.56 -10.55 -1.72
C ALA A 92 10.89 -9.69 -0.64
N ASN A 93 10.55 -8.45 -0.97
CA ASN A 93 9.94 -7.49 -0.04
C ASN A 93 8.87 -6.69 -0.78
N SER A 94 7.70 -7.30 -0.94
CA SER A 94 6.61 -6.76 -1.76
C SER A 94 5.74 -5.71 -1.05
N THR A 95 5.79 -5.61 0.26
CA THR A 95 4.98 -4.66 1.04
C THR A 95 5.10 -3.22 0.54
N PRO A 96 6.31 -2.67 0.28
CA PRO A 96 6.42 -1.30 -0.26
C PRO A 96 5.66 -1.07 -1.55
N VAL A 97 5.61 -2.08 -2.43
CA VAL A 97 4.91 -2.00 -3.72
C VAL A 97 3.40 -1.94 -3.51
N PHE A 98 2.87 -2.76 -2.63
CA PHE A 98 1.44 -2.75 -2.32
C PHE A 98 1.02 -1.44 -1.66
N LEU A 99 1.84 -0.90 -0.75
CA LEU A 99 1.58 0.41 -0.14
C LEU A 99 1.65 1.54 -1.17
N ALA A 100 2.61 1.51 -2.08
CA ALA A 100 2.70 2.48 -3.18
C ALA A 100 1.47 2.42 -4.08
N SER A 101 0.96 1.23 -4.37
CA SER A 101 -0.27 1.05 -5.16
C SER A 101 -1.50 1.58 -4.44
N ALA A 102 -1.60 1.38 -3.12
CA ALA A 102 -2.68 1.95 -2.31
C ALA A 102 -2.63 3.48 -2.32
N ILE A 103 -1.44 4.06 -2.19
CA ILE A 103 -1.22 5.52 -2.29
C ILE A 103 -1.67 6.04 -3.65
N LYS A 104 -1.33 5.33 -4.73
CA LYS A 104 -1.73 5.72 -6.08
C LYS A 104 -3.25 5.78 -6.22
N VAL A 105 -3.97 4.79 -5.71
CA VAL A 105 -5.44 4.78 -5.72
C VAL A 105 -5.99 6.01 -5.00
N LEU A 106 -5.51 6.30 -3.80
CA LEU A 106 -5.93 7.48 -3.03
C LEU A 106 -5.61 8.79 -3.76
N THR A 107 -4.43 8.87 -4.38
CA THR A 107 -4.01 10.03 -5.15
C THR A 107 -4.91 10.24 -6.37
N ASP A 108 -5.31 9.18 -7.04
CA ASP A 108 -6.23 9.26 -8.19
C ASP A 108 -7.61 9.77 -7.76
N VAL A 109 -8.12 9.31 -6.62
CA VAL A 109 -9.38 9.80 -6.03
C VAL A 109 -9.26 11.27 -5.67
N GLU A 110 -8.17 11.66 -5.01
CA GLU A 110 -7.88 13.05 -4.62
C GLU A 110 -7.87 13.98 -5.83
N LYS A 111 -7.17 13.60 -6.89
CA LYS A 111 -7.10 14.38 -8.12
C LYS A 111 -8.48 14.55 -8.78
N LYS A 112 -9.28 13.50 -8.80
CA LYS A 112 -10.66 13.59 -9.30
C LYS A 112 -11.49 14.52 -8.45
N HIS A 113 -11.41 14.40 -7.14
CA HIS A 113 -12.15 15.26 -6.21
C HIS A 113 -11.78 16.73 -6.42
N GLN A 114 -10.48 17.02 -6.53
CA GLN A 114 -9.97 18.37 -6.77
C GLN A 114 -10.45 18.95 -8.10
N ARG A 115 -10.53 18.11 -9.14
CA ARG A 115 -10.84 18.54 -10.52
C ARG A 115 -12.34 18.72 -10.76
N SER A 116 -13.15 17.77 -10.30
CA SER A 116 -14.57 17.69 -10.68
C SER A 116 -15.50 17.16 -9.58
N GLY A 117 -14.96 16.92 -8.38
CA GLY A 117 -15.69 16.18 -7.36
C GLY A 117 -15.67 14.68 -7.62
N VAL A 118 -16.21 13.90 -6.69
CA VAL A 118 -16.34 12.46 -6.78
C VAL A 118 -17.81 12.06 -6.67
N ALA A 119 -18.29 11.29 -7.66
CA ALA A 119 -19.61 10.69 -7.61
C ALA A 119 -19.54 9.36 -6.84
N PRO A 120 -20.68 8.81 -6.35
CA PRO A 120 -20.70 7.54 -5.63
C PRO A 120 -20.10 6.38 -6.40
N ASP A 121 -20.28 6.32 -7.71
CA ASP A 121 -19.72 5.26 -8.57
C ASP A 121 -18.19 5.32 -8.66
N ILE A 122 -17.60 6.50 -8.57
CA ILE A 122 -16.14 6.67 -8.52
C ILE A 122 -15.58 6.01 -7.25
N ILE A 123 -16.20 6.26 -6.11
CA ILE A 123 -15.79 5.66 -4.85
C ILE A 123 -16.01 4.15 -4.88
N ALA A 124 -17.14 3.68 -5.41
CA ALA A 124 -17.42 2.26 -5.57
C ALA A 124 -16.42 1.54 -6.48
N TYR A 125 -15.81 2.25 -7.43
CA TYR A 125 -14.76 1.72 -8.29
C TYR A 125 -13.40 1.65 -7.58
N TYR A 126 -12.98 2.74 -6.92
CA TYR A 126 -11.64 2.84 -6.34
C TYR A 126 -11.49 2.13 -4.99
N LYS A 127 -12.53 2.08 -4.17
CA LYS A 127 -12.46 1.47 -2.82
C LYS A 127 -12.01 -0.01 -2.87
N PRO A 128 -12.58 -0.88 -3.73
CA PRO A 128 -12.11 -2.26 -3.82
C PRO A 128 -10.65 -2.39 -4.28
N LEU A 129 -10.19 -1.50 -5.18
CA LEU A 129 -8.79 -1.49 -5.63
C LEU A 129 -7.85 -1.14 -4.48
N TYR A 130 -8.22 -0.15 -3.68
CA TYR A 130 -7.48 0.21 -2.47
C TYR A 130 -7.46 -0.96 -1.47
N ASP A 131 -8.61 -1.53 -1.16
CA ASP A 131 -8.74 -2.62 -0.20
C ASP A 131 -7.88 -3.82 -0.57
N GLN A 132 -7.81 -4.15 -1.87
CA GLN A 132 -7.00 -5.26 -2.36
C GLN A 132 -5.51 -5.04 -2.07
N GLN A 133 -5.00 -3.82 -2.25
CA GLN A 133 -3.59 -3.52 -1.99
C GLN A 133 -3.26 -3.62 -0.50
N ILE A 134 -4.13 -3.12 0.36
CA ILE A 134 -3.96 -3.22 1.81
C ILE A 134 -4.03 -4.69 2.26
N LEU A 135 -4.97 -5.46 1.73
CA LEU A 135 -5.08 -6.89 2.03
C LEU A 135 -3.80 -7.63 1.65
N PHE A 136 -3.24 -7.35 0.48
CA PHE A 136 -1.97 -7.95 0.04
C PHE A 136 -0.83 -7.58 0.98
N ALA A 137 -0.70 -6.30 1.35
CA ALA A 137 0.34 -5.85 2.27
C ALA A 137 0.23 -6.56 3.63
N LEU A 138 -0.96 -6.62 4.21
CA LEU A 138 -1.20 -7.28 5.49
C LEU A 138 -0.98 -8.80 5.40
N THR A 139 -1.38 -9.44 4.31
CA THR A 139 -1.18 -10.87 4.09
C THR A 139 0.31 -11.20 4.04
N VAL A 140 1.09 -10.40 3.33
CA VAL A 140 2.55 -10.57 3.25
C VAL A 140 3.18 -10.38 4.63
N GLU A 141 2.83 -9.32 5.34
CA GLU A 141 3.42 -9.05 6.66
C GLU A 141 3.06 -10.15 7.67
N ASN A 142 1.81 -10.59 7.70
CA ASN A 142 1.40 -11.65 8.61
C ASN A 142 2.05 -13.00 8.29
N ALA A 143 2.35 -13.26 7.02
CA ALA A 143 3.08 -14.47 6.60
C ALA A 143 4.53 -14.48 7.10
N LEU A 144 5.13 -13.31 7.39
CA LEU A 144 6.45 -13.19 7.97
C LEU A 144 6.47 -13.50 9.48
N LYS A 145 5.32 -13.48 10.13
CA LYS A 145 5.19 -13.80 11.55
C LYS A 145 5.35 -15.30 11.76
N ARG A 146 6.38 -15.68 12.48
CA ARG A 146 6.72 -17.09 12.77
C ARG A 146 6.66 -17.37 14.26
#